data_e819ddfe86ca408880e038dc429d9f5f
#
_entry.id   e819ddfe86ca408880e038dc429d9f5f
#
_cell.length_a   1.000
_cell.length_b   1.000
_cell.length_c   1.000
_cell.angle_alpha   90.00
_cell.angle_beta   90.00
_cell.angle_gamma   90.00
#
_symmetry.space_group_name_H-M   'P 1'
#
loop_
_entity.id
_entity.type
_entity.pdbx_description
1 polymer ?
#
loop_
_entity_poly.entity_id
_entity_poly.type
_entity_poly.pdbx_seq_one_letter_code
_entity_poly.pdbx_strand_id
1 'polypeptide(L)'
;VESLSSYARQFLGRMSKPECDFIKGIPPAIAIEQKVNSRNPRSTVGTSTEIYEYLRLLYSRVGRTYSPVSGQEVKKHSTEDIINCMLSHPEGTRYTVLTPIHLREDRSLQQQLEIDLKQGFNRIEVNGEMKRIDEYTPVAGDEVYLLVDRMTVGNSKDSISRLTDSAETAMYEGDGTCLLRFYPADGTTKLHTFSTKFEADGITFEEPNDQMFSFNSPIGACPTCEGFGKVIGIDEHLVVPDRSLSVYEGAIVCWRGEKMGEWKEELIHNADKFDFPIFTPYYGLTDEQRRILWEGNQYFHGINDFFK
;
A
#
# COMPACT_ATOMS: atom_id res chain seq x y z
N VAL A 1 3.13 31.25 -38.98
CA VAL A 1 4.25 30.90 -38.06
C VAL A 1 4.81 32.16 -37.36
N GLU A 2 4.92 33.28 -38.09
CA GLU A 2 5.43 34.54 -37.51
C GLU A 2 4.48 35.19 -36.49
N SER A 3 3.20 34.86 -36.51
CA SER A 3 2.19 35.33 -35.54
C SER A 3 2.16 34.53 -34.25
N LEU A 4 2.91 33.43 -34.16
CA LEU A 4 2.99 32.61 -32.95
C LEU A 4 3.98 33.20 -31.93
N SER A 5 3.66 33.07 -30.65
CA SER A 5 4.57 33.47 -29.56
C SER A 5 5.94 32.74 -29.68
N SER A 6 6.98 33.36 -29.15
CA SER A 6 8.32 32.75 -29.11
C SER A 6 8.31 31.37 -28.46
N TYR A 7 7.48 31.18 -27.44
CA TYR A 7 7.27 29.91 -26.76
C TYR A 7 6.65 28.83 -27.68
N ALA A 8 5.57 29.18 -28.40
CA ALA A 8 4.94 28.24 -29.34
C ALA A 8 5.87 27.86 -30.50
N ARG A 9 6.75 28.77 -30.97
CA ARG A 9 7.75 28.49 -32.01
C ARG A 9 8.82 27.50 -31.54
N GLN A 10 9.14 27.48 -30.28
CA GLN A 10 10.14 26.57 -29.70
C GLN A 10 9.65 25.12 -29.71
N PHE A 11 8.35 24.89 -29.56
CA PHE A 11 7.73 23.57 -29.58
C PHE A 11 7.43 23.03 -31.00
N LEU A 12 7.19 23.90 -31.95
CA LEU A 12 6.84 23.51 -33.32
C LEU A 12 8.08 23.19 -34.19
N GLY A 13 9.28 23.50 -33.70
CA GLY A 13 10.50 23.38 -34.45
C GLY A 13 10.59 24.39 -35.61
N ARG A 14 11.74 24.44 -36.28
CA ARG A 14 11.91 25.25 -37.50
C ARG A 14 11.29 24.53 -38.67
N MET A 15 10.12 24.98 -39.11
CA MET A 15 9.61 24.59 -40.41
C MET A 15 10.49 25.22 -41.52
N SER A 16 10.96 24.42 -42.45
CA SER A 16 11.65 24.92 -43.64
C SER A 16 10.69 25.79 -44.44
N LYS A 17 11.17 26.94 -44.89
CA LYS A 17 10.38 27.77 -45.82
C LYS A 17 10.28 27.02 -47.15
N PRO A 18 9.09 27.02 -47.78
CA PRO A 18 8.97 26.46 -49.12
C PRO A 18 9.85 27.25 -50.11
N GLU A 19 10.48 26.56 -51.03
CA GLU A 19 11.22 27.18 -52.13
C GLU A 19 10.22 27.78 -53.10
N CYS A 20 10.04 29.10 -53.03
CA CYS A 20 9.19 29.84 -53.95
C CYS A 20 9.66 31.29 -54.04
N ASP A 21 9.49 31.91 -55.23
CA ASP A 21 9.90 33.29 -55.47
C ASP A 21 9.06 34.30 -54.65
N PHE A 22 7.78 34.10 -54.61
CA PHE A 22 6.88 34.88 -53.74
C PHE A 22 5.54 34.17 -53.51
N ILE A 23 4.86 34.53 -52.41
CA ILE A 23 3.52 34.09 -52.09
C ILE A 23 2.64 35.31 -51.82
N LYS A 24 1.55 35.48 -52.65
CA LYS A 24 0.57 36.55 -52.52
C LYS A 24 -0.85 36.00 -52.36
N GLY A 25 -1.72 36.79 -51.76
CA GLY A 25 -3.14 36.49 -51.69
C GLY A 25 -3.52 35.35 -50.74
N ILE A 26 -2.70 35.05 -49.78
CA ILE A 26 -3.04 34.04 -48.75
C ILE A 26 -4.14 34.63 -47.85
N PRO A 27 -5.34 34.03 -47.83
CA PRO A 27 -6.37 34.43 -46.90
C PRO A 27 -5.97 34.08 -45.46
N PRO A 28 -6.59 34.72 -44.44
CA PRO A 28 -6.38 34.33 -43.04
C PRO A 28 -6.70 32.84 -42.87
N ALA A 29 -5.74 32.07 -42.40
CA ALA A 29 -5.96 30.66 -42.12
C ALA A 29 -6.63 30.53 -40.74
N ILE A 30 -7.82 29.93 -40.72
CA ILE A 30 -8.53 29.56 -39.49
C ILE A 30 -8.44 28.04 -39.37
N ALA A 31 -7.72 27.56 -38.38
CA ALA A 31 -7.75 26.15 -38.00
C ALA A 31 -8.76 25.98 -36.87
N ILE A 32 -9.78 25.16 -37.11
CA ILE A 32 -10.71 24.72 -36.06
C ILE A 32 -10.30 23.29 -35.71
N GLU A 33 -9.71 23.14 -34.53
CA GLU A 33 -9.38 21.84 -34.00
C GLU A 33 -10.39 21.45 -32.92
N GLN A 34 -11.02 20.31 -33.09
CA GLN A 34 -11.72 19.68 -31.98
C GLN A 34 -10.66 19.12 -31.02
N LYS A 35 -10.53 19.69 -29.86
CA LYS A 35 -9.58 19.28 -28.86
C LYS A 35 -9.99 17.93 -28.28
N VAL A 36 -9.55 16.85 -28.91
CA VAL A 36 -9.91 15.47 -28.54
C VAL A 36 -9.08 14.95 -27.37
N ASN A 37 -7.85 15.46 -27.17
CA ASN A 37 -6.95 14.99 -26.12
C ASN A 37 -6.48 16.12 -25.21
N SER A 38 -6.90 16.10 -23.97
CA SER A 38 -6.26 16.87 -22.91
C SER A 38 -4.90 16.22 -22.59
N ARG A 39 -3.82 17.01 -22.63
CA ARG A 39 -2.50 16.57 -22.15
C ARG A 39 -2.39 16.55 -20.64
N ASN A 40 -3.45 17.00 -19.94
CA ASN A 40 -3.49 16.96 -18.50
C ASN A 40 -3.87 15.55 -18.02
N PRO A 41 -2.96 14.82 -17.35
CA PRO A 41 -3.22 13.46 -16.88
C PRO A 41 -4.37 13.37 -15.87
N ARG A 42 -4.74 14.50 -15.23
CA ARG A 42 -5.87 14.59 -14.30
C ARG A 42 -7.20 14.84 -14.97
N SER A 43 -7.21 15.16 -16.28
CA SER A 43 -8.42 15.34 -17.07
C SER A 43 -8.80 14.02 -17.74
N THR A 44 -9.68 13.29 -17.12
CA THR A 44 -10.23 12.02 -17.61
C THR A 44 -11.69 12.16 -17.98
N VAL A 45 -12.26 11.19 -18.68
CA VAL A 45 -13.71 11.15 -18.94
C VAL A 45 -14.49 11.23 -17.64
N GLY A 46 -14.06 10.51 -16.61
CA GLY A 46 -14.71 10.52 -15.29
C GLY A 46 -14.77 11.91 -14.65
N THR A 47 -13.68 12.70 -14.72
CA THR A 47 -13.65 14.05 -14.17
C THR A 47 -14.43 15.05 -15.03
N SER A 48 -14.42 14.89 -16.37
CA SER A 48 -15.13 15.79 -17.28
C SER A 48 -16.65 15.58 -17.28
N THR A 49 -17.10 14.38 -16.91
CA THR A 49 -18.53 14.01 -16.80
C THR A 49 -19.04 14.07 -15.37
N GLU A 50 -18.20 14.44 -14.39
CA GLU A 50 -18.49 14.42 -12.96
C GLU A 50 -18.78 13.02 -12.37
N ILE A 51 -18.76 11.95 -13.19
CA ILE A 51 -18.98 10.56 -12.72
C ILE A 51 -17.97 10.19 -11.63
N TYR A 52 -16.75 10.70 -11.71
CA TYR A 52 -15.71 10.49 -10.73
C TYR A 52 -16.12 10.90 -9.31
N GLU A 53 -16.82 12.04 -9.16
CA GLU A 53 -17.27 12.53 -7.87
C GLU A 53 -18.34 11.61 -7.24
N TYR A 54 -19.25 11.08 -8.07
CA TYR A 54 -20.25 10.09 -7.62
C TYR A 54 -19.59 8.77 -7.21
N LEU A 55 -18.64 8.28 -7.98
CA LEU A 55 -17.91 7.06 -7.65
C LEU A 55 -17.12 7.22 -6.35
N ARG A 56 -16.44 8.34 -6.19
CA ARG A 56 -15.70 8.68 -4.97
C ARG A 56 -16.60 8.64 -3.73
N LEU A 57 -17.76 9.30 -3.81
CA LEU A 57 -18.75 9.30 -2.74
C LEU A 57 -19.32 7.88 -2.50
N LEU A 58 -19.62 7.14 -3.56
CA LEU A 58 -20.14 5.78 -3.46
C LEU A 58 -19.16 4.88 -2.72
N TYR A 59 -17.89 4.83 -3.16
CA TYR A 59 -16.88 3.98 -2.53
C TYR A 59 -16.56 4.39 -1.09
N SER A 60 -16.60 5.68 -0.76
CA SER A 60 -16.41 6.15 0.61
C SER A 60 -17.54 5.75 1.55
N ARG A 61 -18.77 5.51 1.04
CA ARG A 61 -19.95 5.20 1.85
C ARG A 61 -20.29 3.71 1.92
N VAL A 62 -20.14 2.99 0.82
CA VAL A 62 -20.53 1.58 0.70
C VAL A 62 -19.40 0.66 0.26
N GLY A 63 -18.22 1.21 0.01
CA GLY A 63 -17.02 0.45 -0.33
C GLY A 63 -16.61 -0.47 0.81
N ARG A 64 -16.03 -1.62 0.46
CA ARG A 64 -15.49 -2.59 1.42
C ARG A 64 -13.98 -2.63 1.30
N THR A 65 -13.31 -2.61 2.45
CA THR A 65 -11.86 -2.75 2.51
C THR A 65 -11.50 -4.21 2.69
N TYR A 66 -10.51 -4.69 1.97
CA TYR A 66 -10.01 -6.06 2.08
C TYR A 66 -8.52 -6.03 2.41
N SER A 67 -8.09 -6.92 3.31
CA SER A 67 -6.68 -7.09 3.61
C SER A 67 -5.92 -7.60 2.37
N PRO A 68 -4.78 -6.99 2.01
CA PRO A 68 -3.94 -7.47 0.92
C PRO A 68 -3.22 -8.79 1.26
N VAL A 69 -3.18 -9.19 2.53
CA VAL A 69 -2.51 -10.40 3.00
C VAL A 69 -3.44 -11.60 2.94
N SER A 70 -4.59 -11.54 3.62
CA SER A 70 -5.54 -12.66 3.74
C SER A 70 -6.69 -12.58 2.75
N GLY A 71 -6.95 -11.41 2.15
CA GLY A 71 -8.15 -11.17 1.34
C GLY A 71 -9.46 -11.10 2.14
N GLN A 72 -9.37 -11.08 3.47
CA GLN A 72 -10.54 -10.95 4.34
C GLN A 72 -11.03 -9.50 4.39
N GLU A 73 -12.35 -9.34 4.56
CA GLU A 73 -12.95 -8.02 4.73
C GLU A 73 -12.51 -7.40 6.06
N VAL A 74 -12.00 -6.18 5.99
CA VAL A 74 -11.65 -5.36 7.16
C VAL A 74 -12.85 -4.54 7.55
N LYS A 75 -13.36 -4.73 8.74
CA LYS A 75 -14.49 -3.98 9.27
C LYS A 75 -14.36 -3.81 10.78
N LYS A 76 -14.95 -2.75 11.30
CA LYS A 76 -15.19 -2.62 12.73
C LYS A 76 -16.38 -3.48 13.09
N HIS A 77 -16.21 -4.32 14.10
CA HIS A 77 -17.30 -5.12 14.61
C HIS A 77 -18.04 -4.36 15.71
N SER A 78 -19.35 -4.49 15.71
CA SER A 78 -20.24 -4.01 16.76
C SER A 78 -20.61 -5.15 17.70
N THR A 79 -21.20 -4.80 18.86
CA THR A 79 -21.80 -5.80 19.75
C THR A 79 -22.90 -6.61 19.05
N GLU A 80 -23.60 -6.01 18.09
CA GLU A 80 -24.61 -6.70 17.27
C GLU A 80 -24.00 -7.81 16.40
N ASP A 81 -22.80 -7.59 15.84
CA ASP A 81 -22.08 -8.64 15.09
C ASP A 81 -21.73 -9.82 15.97
N ILE A 82 -21.36 -9.59 17.24
CA ILE A 82 -21.08 -10.64 18.23
C ILE A 82 -22.34 -11.43 18.56
N ILE A 83 -23.46 -10.76 18.77
CA ILE A 83 -24.75 -11.37 19.06
C ILE A 83 -25.20 -12.22 17.86
N ASN A 84 -25.11 -11.66 16.64
CA ASN A 84 -25.47 -12.38 15.40
C ASN A 84 -24.59 -13.62 15.19
N CYS A 85 -23.31 -13.54 15.49
CA CYS A 85 -22.42 -14.71 15.46
C CYS A 85 -22.88 -15.77 16.46
N MET A 86 -23.17 -15.40 17.70
CA MET A 86 -23.68 -16.33 18.72
C MET A 86 -24.97 -17.00 18.24
N LEU A 87 -25.92 -16.23 17.73
CA LEU A 87 -27.21 -16.75 17.24
C LEU A 87 -27.10 -17.62 15.98
N SER A 88 -25.99 -17.55 15.25
CA SER A 88 -25.73 -18.41 14.09
C SER A 88 -25.36 -19.85 14.47
N HIS A 89 -25.07 -20.11 15.74
CA HIS A 89 -24.74 -21.43 16.25
C HIS A 89 -25.99 -22.11 16.89
N PRO A 90 -26.02 -23.46 16.90
CA PRO A 90 -27.13 -24.20 17.49
C PRO A 90 -27.36 -23.84 18.98
N GLU A 91 -28.62 -23.72 19.37
CA GLU A 91 -29.01 -23.45 20.76
C GLU A 91 -28.44 -24.51 21.71
N GLY A 92 -27.96 -24.10 22.87
CA GLY A 92 -27.33 -24.98 23.85
C GLY A 92 -25.83 -25.24 23.58
N THR A 93 -25.26 -24.79 22.45
CA THR A 93 -23.82 -24.89 22.22
C THR A 93 -23.05 -24.06 23.26
N ARG A 94 -22.04 -24.68 23.90
CA ARG A 94 -21.20 -23.97 24.86
C ARG A 94 -20.20 -23.09 24.13
N TYR A 95 -19.93 -21.90 24.68
CA TYR A 95 -18.90 -21.02 24.19
C TYR A 95 -18.27 -20.19 25.33
N THR A 96 -17.10 -19.65 25.05
CA THR A 96 -16.36 -18.77 25.95
C THR A 96 -16.19 -17.41 25.30
N VAL A 97 -16.26 -16.37 26.14
CA VAL A 97 -15.90 -15.00 25.78
C VAL A 97 -14.48 -14.76 26.29
N LEU A 98 -13.59 -14.50 25.36
CA LEU A 98 -12.15 -14.39 25.59
C LEU A 98 -11.67 -13.02 25.12
N THR A 99 -10.50 -12.61 25.62
CA THR A 99 -9.82 -11.42 25.13
C THR A 99 -8.30 -11.61 25.16
N PRO A 100 -7.54 -11.04 24.21
CA PRO A 100 -6.09 -11.10 24.25
C PRO A 100 -5.56 -10.29 25.45
N ILE A 101 -4.45 -10.73 26.02
CA ILE A 101 -3.77 -10.04 27.10
C ILE A 101 -2.77 -9.06 26.50
N HIS A 102 -3.03 -7.76 26.63
CA HIS A 102 -2.13 -6.72 26.16
C HIS A 102 -1.06 -6.39 27.19
N LEU A 103 0.20 -6.66 26.85
CA LEU A 103 1.34 -6.33 27.70
C LEU A 103 1.79 -4.89 27.43
N ARG A 104 1.95 -4.10 28.47
CA ARG A 104 2.65 -2.82 28.41
C ARG A 104 4.15 -3.06 28.39
N GLU A 105 4.92 -2.16 27.78
CA GLU A 105 6.37 -2.31 27.56
C GLU A 105 7.19 -2.62 28.85
N ASP A 106 6.69 -2.24 30.01
CA ASP A 106 7.32 -2.39 31.31
C ASP A 106 6.83 -3.60 32.12
N ARG A 107 5.95 -4.46 31.54
CA ARG A 107 5.30 -5.56 32.27
C ARG A 107 5.54 -6.93 31.66
N SER A 108 5.83 -7.89 32.53
CA SER A 108 5.81 -9.31 32.16
C SER A 108 4.37 -9.85 32.15
N LEU A 109 4.14 -10.95 31.42
CA LEU A 109 2.85 -11.64 31.42
C LEU A 109 2.43 -12.05 32.84
N GLN A 110 3.39 -12.53 33.67
CA GLN A 110 3.12 -12.88 35.04
C GLN A 110 2.56 -11.71 35.87
N GLN A 111 3.17 -10.53 35.75
CA GLN A 111 2.71 -9.33 36.44
C GLN A 111 1.34 -8.87 35.97
N GLN A 112 1.05 -9.00 34.65
CA GLN A 112 -0.26 -8.66 34.13
C GLN A 112 -1.34 -9.62 34.67
N LEU A 113 -1.08 -10.93 34.66
CA LEU A 113 -1.99 -11.92 35.20
C LEU A 113 -2.29 -11.73 36.72
N GLU A 114 -1.32 -11.26 37.50
CA GLU A 114 -1.56 -10.89 38.91
C GLU A 114 -2.50 -9.68 39.08
N ILE A 115 -2.43 -8.75 38.11
CA ILE A 115 -3.34 -7.60 38.06
C ILE A 115 -4.75 -8.07 37.72
N ASP A 116 -4.86 -8.90 36.65
CA ASP A 116 -6.13 -9.43 36.17
C ASP A 116 -6.82 -10.25 37.29
N LEU A 117 -6.04 -11.02 38.05
CA LEU A 117 -6.55 -11.74 39.22
C LEU A 117 -7.11 -10.80 40.28
N LYS A 118 -6.47 -9.66 40.57
CA LYS A 118 -6.94 -8.63 41.47
C LYS A 118 -8.20 -7.91 40.99
N GLN A 119 -8.39 -7.83 39.68
CA GLN A 119 -9.58 -7.30 39.03
C GLN A 119 -10.78 -8.27 39.06
N GLY A 120 -10.54 -9.54 39.48
CA GLY A 120 -11.58 -10.54 39.60
C GLY A 120 -11.60 -11.61 38.54
N PHE A 121 -10.70 -11.54 37.55
CA PHE A 121 -10.54 -12.61 36.56
C PHE A 121 -9.77 -13.78 37.19
N ASN A 122 -10.31 -14.99 37.11
CA ASN A 122 -9.71 -16.14 37.78
C ASN A 122 -9.16 -17.20 36.77
N ARG A 123 -9.47 -17.07 35.51
CA ARG A 123 -9.16 -18.08 34.48
C ARG A 123 -8.64 -17.47 33.22
N ILE A 124 -7.79 -18.25 32.56
CA ILE A 124 -7.23 -17.99 31.24
C ILE A 124 -7.43 -19.21 30.36
N GLU A 125 -7.35 -19.01 29.08
CA GLU A 125 -7.20 -20.07 28.11
C GLU A 125 -5.75 -20.07 27.60
N VAL A 126 -5.09 -21.19 27.65
CA VAL A 126 -3.72 -21.38 27.19
C VAL A 126 -3.72 -22.49 26.14
N ASN A 127 -3.36 -22.17 24.91
CA ASN A 127 -3.32 -23.11 23.77
C ASN A 127 -4.65 -23.90 23.62
N GLY A 128 -5.80 -23.26 23.90
CA GLY A 128 -7.12 -23.87 23.81
C GLY A 128 -7.59 -24.59 25.09
N GLU A 129 -6.77 -24.68 26.12
CA GLU A 129 -7.10 -25.30 27.40
C GLU A 129 -7.37 -24.26 28.49
N MET A 130 -8.42 -24.49 29.31
CA MET A 130 -8.75 -23.63 30.44
C MET A 130 -7.86 -23.92 31.63
N LYS A 131 -7.20 -22.87 32.14
CA LYS A 131 -6.35 -22.93 33.34
C LYS A 131 -6.75 -21.85 34.33
N ARG A 132 -6.39 -22.05 35.58
CA ARG A 132 -6.51 -20.99 36.59
C ARG A 132 -5.28 -20.09 36.51
N ILE A 133 -5.49 -18.80 36.74
CA ILE A 133 -4.39 -17.80 36.68
C ILE A 133 -3.36 -18.10 37.80
N ASP A 134 -3.83 -18.47 39.00
CA ASP A 134 -2.95 -18.77 40.16
C ASP A 134 -2.12 -20.05 40.01
N GLU A 135 -2.49 -20.95 39.11
CA GLU A 135 -1.81 -22.22 38.84
C GLU A 135 -0.92 -22.18 37.57
N TYR A 136 -0.96 -21.08 36.82
CA TYR A 136 -0.26 -20.97 35.52
C TYR A 136 1.07 -20.22 35.69
N THR A 137 2.11 -20.79 35.13
CA THR A 137 3.41 -20.15 34.96
C THR A 137 3.63 -19.88 33.46
N PRO A 138 3.86 -18.62 33.05
CA PRO A 138 4.04 -18.29 31.65
C PRO A 138 5.20 -19.04 31.01
N VAL A 139 4.94 -19.61 29.82
CA VAL A 139 5.93 -20.25 28.97
C VAL A 139 6.05 -19.48 27.66
N ALA A 140 7.26 -19.31 27.18
CA ALA A 140 7.49 -18.59 25.93
C ALA A 140 6.86 -19.36 24.74
N GLY A 141 6.02 -18.66 23.96
CA GLY A 141 5.32 -19.25 22.83
C GLY A 141 3.90 -19.75 23.12
N ASP A 142 3.43 -19.70 24.38
CA ASP A 142 2.05 -19.99 24.70
C ASP A 142 1.10 -18.89 24.15
N GLU A 143 0.01 -19.32 23.55
CA GLU A 143 -1.10 -18.46 23.15
C GLU A 143 -2.06 -18.34 24.35
N VAL A 144 -2.09 -17.16 24.97
CA VAL A 144 -2.82 -16.94 26.23
C VAL A 144 -3.90 -15.89 26.05
N TYR A 145 -5.13 -16.27 26.39
CA TYR A 145 -6.30 -15.37 26.41
C TYR A 145 -6.90 -15.27 27.81
N LEU A 146 -7.32 -14.07 28.17
CA LEU A 146 -8.10 -13.86 29.41
C LEU A 146 -9.53 -14.37 29.19
N LEU A 147 -10.04 -15.19 30.11
CA LEU A 147 -11.41 -15.66 30.08
C LEU A 147 -12.32 -14.65 30.81
N VAL A 148 -13.23 -14.04 30.07
CA VAL A 148 -14.20 -13.08 30.61
C VAL A 148 -15.45 -13.80 31.11
N ASP A 149 -16.04 -14.66 30.25
CA ASP A 149 -17.24 -15.42 30.60
C ASP A 149 -17.37 -16.78 29.92
N ARG A 150 -18.21 -17.65 30.45
CA ARG A 150 -18.56 -18.96 29.87
C ARG A 150 -20.06 -19.07 29.79
N MET A 151 -20.56 -19.31 28.59
CA MET A 151 -21.98 -19.23 28.29
C MET A 151 -22.44 -20.38 27.40
N THR A 152 -23.74 -20.46 27.21
CA THR A 152 -24.38 -21.32 26.20
C THR A 152 -25.23 -20.47 25.28
N VAL A 153 -25.24 -20.87 24.00
CA VAL A 153 -26.05 -20.21 22.96
C VAL A 153 -27.52 -20.25 23.37
N GLY A 154 -28.13 -19.10 23.40
CA GLY A 154 -29.55 -18.94 23.71
C GLY A 154 -30.10 -17.62 23.19
N ASN A 155 -31.37 -17.61 22.84
CA ASN A 155 -32.06 -16.45 22.27
C ASN A 155 -32.91 -15.70 23.29
N SER A 156 -32.73 -15.97 24.61
CA SER A 156 -33.43 -15.22 25.65
C SER A 156 -32.85 -13.82 25.78
N LYS A 157 -33.70 -12.87 26.24
CA LYS A 157 -33.27 -11.50 26.51
C LYS A 157 -32.13 -11.45 27.53
N ASP A 158 -32.17 -12.32 28.54
CA ASP A 158 -31.13 -12.40 29.56
C ASP A 158 -29.79 -12.93 28.98
N SER A 159 -29.84 -13.93 28.11
CA SER A 159 -28.64 -14.44 27.42
C SER A 159 -27.99 -13.39 26.54
N ILE A 160 -28.79 -12.62 25.81
CA ILE A 160 -28.31 -11.53 24.97
C ILE A 160 -27.71 -10.41 25.81
N SER A 161 -28.40 -9.97 26.87
CA SER A 161 -27.89 -8.92 27.76
C SER A 161 -26.56 -9.33 28.39
N ARG A 162 -26.48 -10.56 28.92
CA ARG A 162 -25.24 -11.07 29.52
C ARG A 162 -24.09 -11.16 28.49
N LEU A 163 -24.36 -11.58 27.26
CA LEU A 163 -23.35 -11.57 26.24
C LEU A 163 -22.87 -10.15 25.89
N THR A 164 -23.81 -9.19 25.84
CA THR A 164 -23.49 -7.78 25.62
C THR A 164 -22.51 -7.27 26.67
N ASP A 165 -22.84 -7.45 27.96
CA ASP A 165 -22.01 -7.01 29.08
C ASP A 165 -20.62 -7.69 29.07
N SER A 166 -20.59 -9.00 28.78
CA SER A 166 -19.34 -9.76 28.68
C SER A 166 -18.48 -9.35 27.46
N ALA A 167 -19.11 -9.06 26.34
CA ALA A 167 -18.42 -8.61 25.14
C ALA A 167 -17.85 -7.19 25.31
N GLU A 168 -18.59 -6.28 25.94
CA GLU A 168 -18.09 -4.94 26.27
C GLU A 168 -16.90 -5.02 27.24
N THR A 169 -16.98 -5.89 28.27
CA THR A 169 -15.85 -6.15 29.16
C THR A 169 -14.65 -6.71 28.43
N ALA A 170 -14.86 -7.70 27.54
CA ALA A 170 -13.78 -8.28 26.75
C ALA A 170 -13.13 -7.26 25.82
N MET A 171 -13.92 -6.40 25.17
CA MET A 171 -13.40 -5.33 24.31
C MET A 171 -12.64 -4.27 25.10
N TYR A 172 -13.08 -3.96 26.32
CA TYR A 172 -12.39 -3.00 27.18
C TYR A 172 -11.02 -3.53 27.63
N GLU A 173 -10.97 -4.76 28.16
CA GLU A 173 -9.72 -5.39 28.63
C GLU A 173 -8.77 -5.75 27.46
N GLY A 174 -9.32 -6.11 26.31
CA GLY A 174 -8.59 -6.52 25.11
C GLY A 174 -8.30 -5.41 24.12
N ASP A 175 -8.29 -4.16 24.57
CA ASP A 175 -7.98 -2.99 23.71
C ASP A 175 -8.77 -3.00 22.39
N GLY A 176 -10.08 -3.27 22.50
CA GLY A 176 -11.02 -3.32 21.37
C GLY A 176 -11.21 -4.70 20.75
N THR A 177 -10.59 -5.75 21.29
CA THR A 177 -10.67 -7.12 20.74
C THR A 177 -11.44 -8.05 21.66
N CYS A 178 -12.42 -8.77 21.09
CA CYS A 178 -13.19 -9.82 21.76
C CYS A 178 -13.15 -11.09 20.90
N LEU A 179 -13.06 -12.25 21.54
CA LEU A 179 -13.08 -13.55 20.85
C LEU A 179 -14.21 -14.41 21.44
N LEU A 180 -14.91 -15.12 20.53
CA LEU A 180 -15.84 -16.17 20.93
C LEU A 180 -15.27 -17.52 20.47
N ARG A 181 -15.09 -18.45 21.42
CA ARG A 181 -14.70 -19.83 21.10
C ARG A 181 -15.88 -20.75 21.38
N PHE A 182 -16.38 -21.40 20.34
CA PHE A 182 -17.50 -22.33 20.41
C PHE A 182 -16.99 -23.77 20.53
N TYR A 183 -17.72 -24.57 21.29
CA TYR A 183 -17.47 -25.99 21.53
C TYR A 183 -18.68 -26.83 21.11
N PRO A 184 -18.86 -27.05 19.78
CA PRO A 184 -19.94 -27.88 19.27
C PRO A 184 -19.80 -29.34 19.72
N ALA A 185 -20.91 -30.10 19.63
CA ALA A 185 -20.94 -31.51 20.04
C ALA A 185 -20.11 -32.44 19.13
N ASP A 186 -19.74 -31.98 17.94
CA ASP A 186 -18.87 -32.71 16.99
C ASP A 186 -17.36 -32.65 17.38
N GLY A 187 -17.03 -31.93 18.45
CA GLY A 187 -15.67 -31.78 18.95
C GLY A 187 -14.81 -30.79 18.18
N THR A 188 -15.34 -30.14 17.14
CA THR A 188 -14.61 -29.08 16.43
C THR A 188 -14.76 -27.77 17.18
N THR A 189 -13.62 -27.13 17.54
CA THR A 189 -13.64 -25.78 18.13
C THR A 189 -13.57 -24.74 17.04
N LYS A 190 -14.39 -23.70 17.14
CA LYS A 190 -14.38 -22.55 16.23
C LYS A 190 -14.11 -21.28 17.00
N LEU A 191 -13.08 -20.55 16.59
CA LEU A 191 -12.73 -19.25 17.15
C LEU A 191 -13.17 -18.17 16.18
N HIS A 192 -13.92 -17.19 16.69
CA HIS A 192 -14.31 -15.99 15.98
C HIS A 192 -13.71 -14.77 16.69
N THR A 193 -13.04 -13.92 15.94
CA THR A 193 -12.42 -12.69 16.46
C THR A 193 -13.22 -11.47 16.00
N PHE A 194 -13.47 -10.58 16.95
CA PHE A 194 -14.17 -9.31 16.73
C PHE A 194 -13.26 -8.17 17.19
N SER A 195 -13.13 -7.13 16.40
CA SER A 195 -12.37 -5.94 16.77
C SER A 195 -13.18 -4.68 16.51
N THR A 196 -13.11 -3.73 17.42
CA THR A 196 -13.63 -2.36 17.21
C THR A 196 -12.66 -1.51 16.40
N LYS A 197 -11.45 -2.00 16.17
CA LYS A 197 -10.43 -1.35 15.34
C LYS A 197 -10.59 -1.74 13.89
N PHE A 198 -10.24 -0.82 13.01
CA PHE A 198 -10.25 -1.09 11.57
C PHE A 198 -8.91 -1.72 11.16
N GLU A 199 -8.74 -3.00 11.51
CA GLU A 199 -7.49 -3.74 11.35
C GLU A 199 -7.71 -5.19 10.91
N ALA A 200 -6.74 -5.74 10.18
CA ALA A 200 -6.67 -7.15 9.84
C ALA A 200 -5.20 -7.55 9.60
N ASP A 201 -4.85 -8.80 9.90
CA ASP A 201 -3.51 -9.36 9.68
C ASP A 201 -2.36 -8.53 10.29
N GLY A 202 -2.63 -7.85 11.43
CA GLY A 202 -1.66 -6.98 12.10
C GLY A 202 -1.44 -5.62 11.42
N ILE A 203 -2.26 -5.28 10.41
CA ILE A 203 -2.21 -4.00 9.71
C ILE A 203 -3.42 -3.16 10.13
N THR A 204 -3.15 -1.95 10.60
CA THR A 204 -4.19 -0.95 10.85
C THR A 204 -4.49 -0.21 9.56
N PHE A 205 -5.76 -0.15 9.18
CA PHE A 205 -6.25 0.54 7.99
C PHE A 205 -6.92 1.84 8.38
N GLU A 206 -6.88 2.81 7.48
CA GLU A 206 -7.69 4.02 7.61
C GLU A 206 -9.14 3.74 7.18
N GLU A 207 -10.10 4.33 7.89
CA GLU A 207 -11.50 4.22 7.49
C GLU A 207 -11.75 4.93 6.16
N PRO A 208 -12.49 4.28 5.24
CA PRO A 208 -12.78 4.86 3.95
C PRO A 208 -13.44 6.23 4.08
N ASN A 209 -12.84 7.22 3.46
CA ASN A 209 -13.38 8.57 3.35
C ASN A 209 -13.24 9.07 1.90
N ASP A 210 -13.91 10.15 1.55
CA ASP A 210 -13.93 10.66 0.19
C ASP A 210 -12.55 11.17 -0.29
N GLN A 211 -11.67 11.56 0.61
CA GLN A 211 -10.32 12.02 0.27
C GLN A 211 -9.38 10.88 -0.12
N MET A 212 -9.56 9.67 0.44
CA MET A 212 -8.78 8.48 0.05
C MET A 212 -8.96 8.11 -1.42
N PHE A 213 -10.13 8.41 -1.99
CA PHE A 213 -10.44 8.13 -3.40
C PHE A 213 -10.15 9.32 -4.32
N SER A 214 -9.49 10.37 -3.82
CA SER A 214 -9.12 11.53 -4.60
C SER A 214 -7.63 11.54 -4.92
N PHE A 215 -7.27 11.42 -6.19
CA PHE A 215 -5.89 11.58 -6.64
C PHE A 215 -5.33 13.01 -6.48
N ASN A 216 -6.17 13.97 -6.10
CA ASN A 216 -5.78 15.34 -5.76
C ASN A 216 -5.54 15.53 -4.26
N SER A 217 -5.86 14.52 -3.45
CA SER A 217 -5.61 14.54 -2.00
C SER A 217 -4.28 13.86 -1.68
N PRO A 218 -3.50 14.34 -0.72
CA PRO A 218 -2.27 13.67 -0.28
C PRO A 218 -2.50 12.23 0.20
N ILE A 219 -3.69 11.93 0.76
CA ILE A 219 -4.05 10.60 1.27
C ILE A 219 -4.37 9.64 0.11
N GLY A 220 -5.05 10.12 -0.95
CA GLY A 220 -5.49 9.29 -2.06
C GLY A 220 -4.56 9.31 -3.27
N ALA A 221 -3.58 10.21 -3.31
CA ALA A 221 -2.64 10.29 -4.41
C ALA A 221 -1.61 9.15 -4.35
N CYS A 222 -1.18 8.70 -5.51
CA CYS A 222 -0.07 7.76 -5.60
C CYS A 222 1.19 8.37 -4.96
N PRO A 223 1.86 7.71 -4.00
CA PRO A 223 3.03 8.28 -3.32
C PRO A 223 4.21 8.52 -4.25
N THR A 224 4.28 7.83 -5.41
CA THR A 224 5.37 7.97 -6.37
C THR A 224 5.18 9.14 -7.32
N CYS A 225 3.94 9.39 -7.81
CA CYS A 225 3.69 10.42 -8.81
C CYS A 225 2.76 11.55 -8.30
N GLU A 226 2.35 11.51 -7.03
CA GLU A 226 1.49 12.51 -6.38
C GLU A 226 0.21 12.84 -7.18
N GLY A 227 -0.33 11.84 -7.89
CA GLY A 227 -1.52 11.98 -8.72
C GLY A 227 -1.27 12.57 -10.12
N PHE A 228 0.00 12.81 -10.51
CA PHE A 228 0.32 13.33 -11.85
C PHE A 228 0.37 12.25 -12.94
N GLY A 229 0.39 10.96 -12.58
CA GLY A 229 0.47 9.84 -13.52
C GLY A 229 1.81 9.73 -14.25
N LYS A 230 2.76 10.60 -13.94
CA LYS A 230 4.12 10.64 -14.49
C LYS A 230 5.09 11.01 -13.39
N VAL A 231 6.26 10.41 -13.43
CA VAL A 231 7.37 10.73 -12.54
C VAL A 231 8.42 11.47 -13.37
N ILE A 232 8.93 12.58 -12.82
CA ILE A 232 10.10 13.24 -13.42
C ILE A 232 11.30 12.40 -13.05
N GLY A 233 12.00 11.92 -14.04
CA GLY A 233 13.17 11.08 -13.84
C GLY A 233 13.98 10.98 -15.13
N ILE A 234 15.08 10.24 -15.06
CA ILE A 234 15.94 10.00 -16.21
C ILE A 234 15.29 8.90 -17.07
N ASP A 235 15.00 9.20 -18.33
CA ASP A 235 14.47 8.23 -19.29
C ASP A 235 15.61 7.42 -19.93
N GLU A 236 15.65 6.13 -19.59
CA GLU A 236 16.65 5.20 -20.13
C GLU A 236 16.68 5.20 -21.67
N HIS A 237 15.52 5.31 -22.34
CA HIS A 237 15.45 5.32 -23.82
C HIS A 237 16.04 6.60 -24.43
N LEU A 238 16.00 7.72 -23.71
CA LEU A 238 16.64 8.95 -24.13
C LEU A 238 18.15 8.94 -23.86
N VAL A 239 18.59 8.28 -22.81
CA VAL A 239 20.00 8.14 -22.45
C VAL A 239 20.69 7.11 -23.35
N VAL A 240 20.03 5.99 -23.62
CA VAL A 240 20.52 4.88 -24.44
C VAL A 240 19.52 4.59 -25.58
N PRO A 241 19.45 5.45 -26.58
CA PRO A 241 18.48 5.29 -27.68
C PRO A 241 18.80 4.11 -28.60
N ASP A 242 20.08 3.79 -28.77
CA ASP A 242 20.54 2.63 -29.53
C ASP A 242 21.21 1.61 -28.61
N ARG A 243 20.44 0.59 -28.25
CA ARG A 243 20.88 -0.49 -27.35
C ARG A 243 21.80 -1.51 -28.03
N SER A 244 21.98 -1.42 -29.34
CA SER A 244 22.92 -2.28 -30.09
C SER A 244 24.38 -1.82 -29.94
N LEU A 245 24.59 -0.58 -29.51
CA LEU A 245 25.90 -0.04 -29.21
C LEU A 245 26.39 -0.46 -27.84
N SER A 246 27.69 -0.61 -27.69
CA SER A 246 28.38 -0.76 -26.41
C SER A 246 28.68 0.61 -25.78
N VAL A 247 29.09 0.62 -24.51
CA VAL A 247 29.53 1.86 -23.85
C VAL A 247 30.72 2.46 -24.59
N TYR A 248 31.65 1.60 -25.05
CA TYR A 248 32.81 2.05 -25.81
C TYR A 248 32.42 2.73 -27.13
N GLU A 249 31.42 2.19 -27.84
CA GLU A 249 30.90 2.75 -29.10
C GLU A 249 30.01 3.99 -28.90
N GLY A 250 29.71 4.34 -27.69
CA GLY A 250 28.93 5.54 -27.35
C GLY A 250 27.43 5.32 -27.26
N ALA A 251 27.00 4.20 -26.70
CA ALA A 251 25.60 3.90 -26.40
C ALA A 251 24.96 5.02 -25.55
N ILE A 252 25.72 5.60 -24.61
CA ILE A 252 25.25 6.63 -23.68
C ILE A 252 25.42 8.01 -24.32
N VAL A 253 24.32 8.58 -24.78
CA VAL A 253 24.35 9.83 -25.57
C VAL A 253 24.68 11.06 -24.72
N CYS A 254 24.37 11.07 -23.44
CA CYS A 254 24.67 12.20 -22.56
C CYS A 254 26.17 12.35 -22.28
N TRP A 255 26.98 11.32 -22.51
CA TRP A 255 28.44 11.34 -22.36
C TRP A 255 29.19 11.74 -23.66
N ARG A 256 28.46 12.21 -24.66
CA ARG A 256 29.08 12.69 -25.91
C ARG A 256 29.61 14.09 -25.76
N GLY A 257 30.77 14.36 -26.39
CA GLY A 257 31.44 15.66 -26.36
C GLY A 257 32.67 15.67 -25.45
N GLU A 258 33.53 16.68 -25.56
CA GLU A 258 34.83 16.71 -24.85
C GLU A 258 34.70 16.68 -23.36
N LYS A 259 33.88 17.57 -22.78
CA LYS A 259 33.73 17.65 -21.32
C LYS A 259 32.92 16.48 -20.73
N MET A 260 31.88 16.06 -21.41
CA MET A 260 31.00 14.97 -20.91
C MET A 260 31.60 13.60 -21.18
N GLY A 261 32.55 13.50 -22.11
CA GLY A 261 33.32 12.30 -22.40
C GLY A 261 34.18 11.82 -21.23
N GLU A 262 34.55 12.71 -20.31
CA GLU A 262 35.31 12.36 -19.11
C GLU A 262 34.61 11.28 -18.26
N TRP A 263 33.28 11.29 -18.20
CA TRP A 263 32.49 10.26 -17.52
C TRP A 263 32.63 8.88 -18.17
N LYS A 264 32.68 8.85 -19.51
CA LYS A 264 32.92 7.62 -20.27
C LYS A 264 34.35 7.11 -20.03
N GLU A 265 35.34 8.01 -20.05
CA GLU A 265 36.73 7.66 -19.83
C GLU A 265 36.97 7.15 -18.41
N GLU A 266 36.29 7.71 -17.40
CA GLU A 266 36.34 7.21 -16.03
C GLU A 266 35.90 5.75 -15.95
N LEU A 267 34.77 5.39 -16.59
CA LEU A 267 34.30 4.02 -16.63
C LEU A 267 35.30 3.12 -17.37
N ILE A 268 35.76 3.51 -18.56
CA ILE A 268 36.69 2.72 -19.37
C ILE A 268 37.99 2.45 -18.61
N HIS A 269 38.54 3.46 -17.95
CA HIS A 269 39.80 3.35 -17.21
C HIS A 269 39.72 2.43 -15.97
N ASN A 270 38.54 2.33 -15.39
CA ASN A 270 38.32 1.56 -14.19
C ASN A 270 37.62 0.21 -14.44
N ALA A 271 37.17 -0.06 -15.66
CA ALA A 271 36.36 -1.24 -16.01
C ALA A 271 36.99 -2.57 -15.58
N ASP A 272 38.31 -2.70 -15.72
CA ASP A 272 39.06 -3.90 -15.31
C ASP A 272 38.99 -4.17 -13.80
N LYS A 273 38.78 -3.15 -12.97
CA LYS A 273 38.75 -3.30 -11.50
C LYS A 273 37.49 -4.00 -10.99
N PHE A 274 36.44 -4.02 -11.81
CA PHE A 274 35.16 -4.64 -11.47
C PHE A 274 34.58 -5.48 -12.64
N ASP A 275 35.44 -5.88 -13.57
CA ASP A 275 35.13 -6.78 -14.69
C ASP A 275 33.92 -6.34 -15.53
N PHE A 276 33.89 -5.03 -15.87
CA PHE A 276 32.80 -4.48 -16.67
C PHE A 276 33.07 -4.60 -18.17
N PRO A 277 32.14 -5.23 -18.95
CA PRO A 277 32.36 -5.51 -20.37
C PRO A 277 32.06 -4.29 -21.26
N ILE A 278 33.01 -3.37 -21.41
CA ILE A 278 32.85 -2.09 -22.14
C ILE A 278 32.49 -2.25 -23.62
N PHE A 279 32.81 -3.40 -24.24
CA PHE A 279 32.54 -3.71 -25.65
C PHE A 279 31.24 -4.47 -25.87
N THR A 280 30.57 -4.92 -24.81
CA THR A 280 29.30 -5.63 -24.93
C THR A 280 28.17 -4.64 -25.26
N PRO A 281 27.33 -4.93 -26.29
CA PRO A 281 26.15 -4.12 -26.57
C PRO A 281 25.25 -3.97 -25.33
N TYR A 282 24.63 -2.80 -25.16
CA TYR A 282 23.82 -2.49 -23.99
C TYR A 282 22.72 -3.53 -23.71
N TYR A 283 22.07 -4.06 -24.76
CA TYR A 283 21.06 -5.12 -24.61
C TYR A 283 21.64 -6.44 -24.07
N GLY A 284 22.93 -6.69 -24.25
CA GLY A 284 23.64 -7.89 -23.79
C GLY A 284 24.19 -7.79 -22.36
N LEU A 285 24.11 -6.62 -21.72
CA LEU A 285 24.52 -6.45 -20.32
C LEU A 285 23.57 -7.18 -19.39
N THR A 286 24.11 -7.80 -18.33
CA THR A 286 23.31 -8.38 -17.26
C THR A 286 22.63 -7.29 -16.42
N ASP A 287 21.61 -7.66 -15.66
CA ASP A 287 20.90 -6.70 -14.80
C ASP A 287 21.85 -6.07 -13.76
N GLU A 288 22.79 -6.84 -13.23
CA GLU A 288 23.81 -6.34 -12.30
C GLU A 288 24.76 -5.33 -12.99
N GLN A 289 25.22 -5.63 -14.21
CA GLN A 289 26.06 -4.71 -14.98
C GLN A 289 25.32 -3.43 -15.36
N ARG A 290 24.03 -3.52 -15.71
CA ARG A 290 23.17 -2.34 -15.92
C ARG A 290 23.04 -1.53 -14.63
N ARG A 291 22.78 -2.20 -13.52
CA ARG A 291 22.69 -1.52 -12.22
C ARG A 291 23.96 -0.76 -11.89
N ILE A 292 25.13 -1.38 -12.04
CA ILE A 292 26.43 -0.72 -11.83
C ILE A 292 26.60 0.48 -12.78
N LEU A 293 26.23 0.35 -14.04
CA LEU A 293 26.32 1.42 -15.01
C LEU A 293 25.47 2.64 -14.64
N TRP A 294 24.29 2.40 -14.07
CA TRP A 294 23.36 3.45 -13.66
C TRP A 294 23.66 4.03 -12.27
N GLU A 295 23.97 3.22 -11.30
CA GLU A 295 24.17 3.63 -9.89
C GLU A 295 25.62 3.97 -9.57
N GLY A 296 26.57 3.44 -10.36
CA GLY A 296 27.99 3.56 -10.06
C GLY A 296 28.48 2.53 -9.03
N ASN A 297 29.75 2.65 -8.68
CA ASN A 297 30.40 1.88 -7.61
C ASN A 297 31.57 2.70 -7.02
N GLN A 298 32.40 2.08 -6.20
CA GLN A 298 33.58 2.73 -5.58
C GLN A 298 34.67 3.21 -6.56
N TYR A 299 34.59 2.82 -7.81
CA TYR A 299 35.60 3.13 -8.86
C TYR A 299 35.07 4.01 -9.98
N PHE A 300 33.76 4.24 -10.02
CA PHE A 300 33.08 4.88 -11.13
C PHE A 300 31.79 5.54 -10.67
N HIS A 301 31.54 6.77 -11.12
CA HIS A 301 30.28 7.48 -10.92
C HIS A 301 29.26 7.04 -11.99
N GLY A 302 28.10 6.57 -11.55
CA GLY A 302 27.06 6.07 -12.45
C GLY A 302 26.36 7.16 -13.25
N ILE A 303 25.54 6.74 -14.23
CA ILE A 303 24.72 7.66 -15.05
C ILE A 303 23.84 8.55 -14.16
N ASN A 304 23.30 8.01 -13.05
CA ASN A 304 22.45 8.79 -12.15
C ASN A 304 23.20 9.98 -11.53
N ASP A 305 24.49 9.85 -11.26
CA ASP A 305 25.31 10.95 -10.71
C ASP A 305 25.61 12.03 -11.73
N PHE A 306 25.66 11.67 -13.01
CA PHE A 306 25.80 12.65 -14.10
C PHE A 306 24.64 13.66 -14.16
N PHE A 307 23.44 13.25 -13.71
CA PHE A 307 22.22 14.07 -13.73
C PHE A 307 21.91 14.76 -12.40
N LYS A 308 22.71 14.55 -11.37
CA LYS A 308 22.62 15.28 -10.08
C LYS A 308 23.32 16.61 -10.14
#